data_318f12abf4a8220dd864801ac2593f63
#
_entry.id   318f12abf4a8220dd864801ac2593f63
#
_cell.length_a   1.000
_cell.length_b   1.000
_cell.length_c   1.000
_cell.angle_alpha   90.00
_cell.angle_beta   90.00
_cell.angle_gamma   90.00
#
_symmetry.space_group_name_H-M   'P 1'
#
loop_
_entity.id
_entity.type
_entity.pdbx_description
1 polymer ?
#
loop_
_entity_poly.entity_id
_entity_poly.type
_entity_poly.pdbx_seq_one_letter_code
_entity_poly.pdbx_strand_id
1 'polypeptide(L)'
;MTPRENVRNADEISTVIRDDNAMLGLDIPEHRDVPVAESWAALVKPGDENSTEYGDMIAQLRDFLNYVTAARPDSDTVAALRDDLERWGRRLAPMAVPERDQMFGHLRDLHGRGQTMSPTFVATEADRDNVWGTVRFGRYFLGGNGAVHGGAIPLFFDEVLGRLANSSGRRHSRTAYLNTDYRSVTPVGVDLTVHGWFVSEEGRKRVLRAELRSGDVVCAEAEGLFVRLNPGQP
;
A
#
# COMPACT_ATOMS: atom_id res chain seq x y z
N MET A 1 9.34 -0.60 38.00
CA MET A 1 8.51 0.37 37.26
C MET A 1 8.04 -0.32 36.00
N THR A 2 6.82 -0.78 35.98
CA THR A 2 6.17 -1.49 34.85
C THR A 2 5.61 -0.48 33.87
N PRO A 3 5.86 -0.61 32.56
CA PRO A 3 5.17 0.19 31.54
C PRO A 3 3.85 -0.52 31.18
N ARG A 4 2.83 -0.26 31.96
CA ARG A 4 1.44 -0.50 31.58
C ARG A 4 0.72 0.82 31.75
N GLU A 5 0.33 1.43 30.59
CA GLU A 5 -0.83 2.29 30.48
C GLU A 5 -0.70 3.12 29.20
N ASN A 6 -1.40 2.72 28.18
CA ASN A 6 -2.16 3.50 27.23
C ASN A 6 -2.52 2.69 25.97
N VAL A 7 -3.20 1.57 26.19
CA VAL A 7 -4.02 1.04 25.08
C VAL A 7 -5.37 1.75 25.21
N ARG A 8 -5.54 2.87 24.48
CA ARG A 8 -6.86 3.50 24.34
C ARG A 8 -7.82 2.44 23.78
N ASN A 9 -9.01 2.39 24.34
CA ASN A 9 -10.07 1.49 23.90
C ASN A 9 -10.37 1.75 22.42
N ALA A 10 -10.63 0.71 21.64
CA ALA A 10 -10.94 0.82 20.20
C ALA A 10 -12.11 1.79 19.93
N ASP A 11 -13.05 1.92 20.86
CA ASP A 11 -14.16 2.86 20.76
C ASP A 11 -13.73 4.32 20.95
N GLU A 12 -12.75 4.61 21.82
CA GLU A 12 -12.18 5.96 21.99
C GLU A 12 -11.38 6.38 20.78
N ILE A 13 -10.60 5.47 20.19
CA ILE A 13 -9.85 5.73 18.95
C ILE A 13 -10.81 5.99 17.79
N SER A 14 -11.88 5.21 17.66
CA SER A 14 -12.90 5.39 16.63
C SER A 14 -13.63 6.74 16.75
N THR A 15 -13.86 7.22 17.95
CA THR A 15 -14.51 8.52 18.20
C THR A 15 -13.58 9.68 17.82
N VAL A 16 -12.31 9.62 18.22
CA VAL A 16 -11.31 10.64 17.89
C VAL A 16 -11.12 10.74 16.38
N ILE A 17 -11.02 9.60 15.67
CA ILE A 17 -10.89 9.59 14.20
C ILE A 17 -12.11 10.21 13.53
N ARG A 18 -13.34 9.98 14.03
CA ARG A 18 -14.56 10.59 13.49
C ARG A 18 -14.57 12.11 13.65
N ASP A 19 -14.15 12.59 14.81
CA ASP A 19 -14.11 14.04 15.09
C ASP A 19 -13.05 14.76 14.23
N ASP A 20 -11.86 14.16 14.10
CA ASP A 20 -10.78 14.70 13.27
C ASP A 20 -11.16 14.70 11.77
N ASN A 21 -11.84 13.65 11.31
CA ASN A 21 -12.25 13.53 9.91
C ASN A 21 -13.43 14.48 9.56
N ALA A 22 -14.33 14.75 10.51
CA ALA A 22 -15.36 15.78 10.35
C ALA A 22 -14.74 17.17 10.23
N MET A 23 -13.67 17.47 10.96
CA MET A 23 -12.89 18.70 10.85
C MET A 23 -12.16 18.84 9.50
N LEU A 24 -11.73 17.72 8.92
CA LEU A 24 -11.05 17.68 7.61
C LEU A 24 -12.03 17.58 6.43
N GLY A 25 -13.35 17.53 6.67
CA GLY A 25 -14.36 17.32 5.62
C GLY A 25 -14.28 15.94 4.96
N LEU A 26 -13.69 14.96 5.63
CA LEU A 26 -13.58 13.60 5.12
C LEU A 26 -14.88 12.83 5.39
N ASP A 27 -15.59 12.47 4.32
CA ASP A 27 -16.74 11.57 4.39
C ASP A 27 -16.22 10.11 4.46
N ILE A 28 -16.15 9.56 5.68
CA ILE A 28 -15.76 8.15 5.87
C ILE A 28 -17.00 7.30 5.63
N PRO A 29 -17.05 6.52 4.55
CA PRO A 29 -18.19 5.66 4.28
C PRO A 29 -18.31 4.59 5.38
N GLU A 30 -19.53 4.37 5.85
CA GLU A 30 -19.80 3.19 6.69
C GLU A 30 -19.39 1.92 5.95
N HIS A 31 -18.52 1.14 6.55
CA HIS A 31 -18.15 -0.17 6.01
C HIS A 31 -19.37 -1.06 5.98
N ARG A 32 -19.83 -1.38 4.78
CA ARG A 32 -20.82 -2.44 4.59
C ARG A 32 -20.15 -3.77 4.91
N ASP A 33 -20.79 -4.58 5.75
CA ASP A 33 -20.31 -5.93 6.12
C ASP A 33 -20.56 -6.92 4.95
N VAL A 34 -19.92 -6.64 3.81
CA VAL A 34 -19.97 -7.48 2.61
C VAL A 34 -18.61 -8.13 2.37
N PRO A 35 -18.58 -9.38 1.88
CA PRO A 35 -17.32 -10.01 1.49
C PRO A 35 -16.62 -9.20 0.38
N VAL A 36 -15.29 -9.08 0.46
CA VAL A 36 -14.50 -8.51 -0.61
C VAL A 36 -14.43 -9.51 -1.76
N ALA A 37 -14.97 -9.15 -2.91
CA ALA A 37 -14.96 -10.02 -4.10
C ALA A 37 -13.56 -10.18 -4.70
N GLU A 38 -12.64 -9.30 -4.35
CA GLU A 38 -11.30 -9.26 -4.91
C GLU A 38 -10.41 -10.38 -4.42
N SER A 39 -9.58 -10.82 -5.34
CA SER A 39 -8.52 -11.79 -5.07
C SER A 39 -7.29 -11.41 -5.88
N TRP A 40 -6.11 -11.63 -5.32
CA TRP A 40 -4.87 -11.61 -6.09
C TRP A 40 -4.93 -12.56 -7.30
N ALA A 41 -5.65 -13.66 -7.19
CA ALA A 41 -5.84 -14.61 -8.28
C ALA A 41 -6.50 -13.99 -9.53
N ALA A 42 -7.28 -12.93 -9.39
CA ALA A 42 -7.86 -12.22 -10.53
C ALA A 42 -6.81 -11.44 -11.34
N LEU A 43 -5.70 -11.01 -10.71
CA LEU A 43 -4.62 -10.27 -11.35
C LEU A 43 -3.56 -11.20 -11.99
N VAL A 44 -3.52 -12.46 -11.61
CA VAL A 44 -2.55 -13.44 -12.15
C VAL A 44 -2.94 -13.92 -13.55
N LYS A 45 -4.16 -13.66 -14.02
CA LYS A 45 -4.63 -14.10 -15.34
C LYS A 45 -3.91 -13.33 -16.45
N PRO A 46 -3.29 -14.03 -17.43
CA PRO A 46 -2.66 -13.37 -18.58
C PRO A 46 -3.71 -12.63 -19.41
N GLY A 47 -3.46 -11.38 -19.76
CA GLY A 47 -4.12 -10.68 -20.86
C GLY A 47 -5.12 -9.58 -20.50
N ASP A 48 -5.45 -9.35 -19.24
CA ASP A 48 -6.36 -8.28 -18.81
C ASP A 48 -5.68 -7.30 -17.82
N GLU A 49 -4.51 -6.79 -18.15
CA GLU A 49 -4.13 -5.49 -17.60
C GLU A 49 -5.02 -4.46 -18.30
N ASN A 50 -6.14 -4.13 -17.68
CA ASN A 50 -6.95 -2.99 -18.08
C ASN A 50 -6.14 -1.72 -17.82
N SER A 51 -5.17 -1.43 -18.71
CA SER A 51 -4.49 -0.14 -18.73
C SER A 51 -5.57 0.91 -18.92
N THR A 52 -5.75 1.76 -17.92
CA THR A 52 -6.60 2.93 -18.01
C THR A 52 -5.69 4.14 -18.20
N GLU A 53 -6.19 5.20 -18.86
CA GLU A 53 -5.45 6.46 -18.97
C GLU A 53 -4.95 6.95 -17.59
N TYR A 54 -5.71 6.69 -16.54
CA TYR A 54 -5.31 7.01 -15.17
C TYR A 54 -4.17 6.11 -14.67
N GLY A 55 -4.22 4.81 -14.96
CA GLY A 55 -3.14 3.87 -14.64
C GLY A 55 -1.84 4.25 -15.32
N ASP A 56 -1.90 4.62 -16.60
CA ASP A 56 -0.75 5.07 -17.38
C ASP A 56 -0.18 6.39 -16.83
N MET A 57 -1.05 7.33 -16.43
CA MET A 57 -0.63 8.56 -15.77
C MET A 57 0.10 8.26 -14.45
N ILE A 58 -0.38 7.32 -13.64
CA ILE A 58 0.28 6.93 -12.39
C ILE A 58 1.63 6.25 -12.67
N ALA A 59 1.75 5.45 -13.72
CA ALA A 59 3.02 4.87 -14.13
C ALA A 59 4.04 5.97 -14.49
N GLN A 60 3.63 6.95 -15.32
CA GLN A 60 4.46 8.11 -15.65
C GLN A 60 4.83 8.93 -14.39
N LEU A 61 3.91 9.09 -13.45
CA LEU A 61 4.20 9.80 -12.19
C LEU A 61 5.25 9.05 -11.34
N ARG A 62 5.21 7.71 -11.31
CA ARG A 62 6.25 6.89 -10.65
C ARG A 62 7.62 7.10 -11.30
N ASP A 63 7.68 7.09 -12.63
CA ASP A 63 8.93 7.33 -13.37
C ASP A 63 9.44 8.75 -13.12
N PHE A 64 8.56 9.73 -13.15
CA PHE A 64 8.88 11.12 -12.83
C PHE A 64 9.49 11.26 -11.42
N LEU A 65 8.90 10.63 -10.41
CA LEU A 65 9.45 10.63 -9.04
C LEU A 65 10.84 9.98 -8.98
N ASN A 66 11.09 8.91 -9.74
CA ASN A 66 12.40 8.30 -9.87
C ASN A 66 13.42 9.26 -10.52
N TYR A 67 13.02 10.02 -11.56
CA TYR A 67 13.89 11.01 -12.23
C TYR A 67 14.18 12.18 -11.33
N VAL A 68 13.20 12.75 -10.62
CA VAL A 68 13.40 13.83 -9.66
C VAL A 68 14.41 13.42 -8.58
N THR A 69 14.28 12.20 -8.06
CA THR A 69 15.20 11.68 -7.02
C THR A 69 16.62 11.48 -7.55
N ALA A 70 16.77 11.13 -8.83
CA ALA A 70 18.07 10.87 -9.45
C ALA A 70 18.77 12.13 -9.98
N ALA A 71 18.04 13.24 -10.16
CA ALA A 71 18.51 14.43 -10.84
C ALA A 71 19.20 15.43 -9.90
N ARG A 72 20.05 16.25 -10.50
CA ARG A 72 20.58 17.50 -9.92
C ARG A 72 20.33 18.63 -10.93
N PRO A 73 19.08 19.13 -11.01
CA PRO A 73 18.70 20.15 -11.98
C PRO A 73 19.32 21.51 -11.64
N ASP A 74 19.48 22.37 -12.65
CA ASP A 74 19.78 23.77 -12.48
C ASP A 74 18.59 24.58 -11.95
N SER A 75 18.82 25.84 -11.58
CA SER A 75 17.79 26.70 -10.98
C SER A 75 16.62 26.99 -11.92
N ASP A 76 16.87 27.11 -13.20
CA ASP A 76 15.85 27.41 -14.20
C ASP A 76 14.92 26.20 -14.40
N THR A 77 15.48 25.01 -14.46
CA THR A 77 14.72 23.75 -14.51
C THR A 77 13.89 23.56 -13.25
N VAL A 78 14.44 23.84 -12.06
CA VAL A 78 13.69 23.79 -10.79
C VAL A 78 12.52 24.77 -10.79
N ALA A 79 12.76 26.01 -11.24
CA ALA A 79 11.71 27.02 -11.30
C ALA A 79 10.58 26.62 -12.25
N ALA A 80 10.93 26.17 -13.45
CA ALA A 80 9.97 25.73 -14.45
C ALA A 80 9.10 24.55 -13.93
N LEU A 81 9.76 23.56 -13.32
CA LEU A 81 9.03 22.40 -12.75
C LEU A 81 8.11 22.80 -11.60
N ARG A 82 8.55 23.70 -10.70
CA ARG A 82 7.70 24.23 -9.64
C ARG A 82 6.44 24.87 -10.21
N ASP A 83 6.59 25.70 -11.23
CA ASP A 83 5.45 26.42 -11.84
C ASP A 83 4.49 25.46 -12.56
N ASP A 84 5.02 24.39 -13.17
CA ASP A 84 4.23 23.32 -13.76
C ASP A 84 3.43 22.56 -12.72
N LEU A 85 4.05 22.16 -11.61
CA LEU A 85 3.39 21.47 -10.50
C LEU A 85 2.30 22.34 -9.87
N GLU A 86 2.56 23.64 -9.67
CA GLU A 86 1.55 24.58 -9.17
C GLU A 86 0.37 24.72 -10.13
N ARG A 87 0.63 24.80 -11.44
CA ARG A 87 -0.42 24.89 -12.47
C ARG A 87 -1.30 23.64 -12.46
N TRP A 88 -0.71 22.44 -12.38
CA TRP A 88 -1.47 21.19 -12.26
C TRP A 88 -2.22 21.07 -10.95
N GLY A 89 -1.62 21.49 -9.83
CA GLY A 89 -2.29 21.53 -8.53
C GLY A 89 -3.56 22.37 -8.55
N ARG A 90 -3.48 23.60 -9.11
CA ARG A 90 -4.66 24.49 -9.28
C ARG A 90 -5.73 23.88 -10.19
N ARG A 91 -5.35 23.09 -11.18
CA ARG A 91 -6.31 22.43 -12.08
C ARG A 91 -7.01 21.25 -11.40
N LEU A 92 -6.30 20.50 -10.57
CA LEU A 92 -6.83 19.32 -9.87
C LEU A 92 -7.66 19.66 -8.62
N ALA A 93 -7.31 20.72 -7.90
CA ALA A 93 -7.97 21.09 -6.64
C ALA A 93 -9.49 21.16 -6.73
N PRO A 94 -10.13 21.78 -7.76
CA PRO A 94 -11.60 21.84 -7.86
C PRO A 94 -12.23 20.48 -8.26
N MET A 95 -11.44 19.46 -8.58
CA MET A 95 -11.91 18.12 -8.94
C MET A 95 -11.91 17.17 -7.73
N ALA A 96 -11.67 17.68 -6.52
CA ALA A 96 -11.72 16.90 -5.30
C ALA A 96 -13.12 16.28 -5.10
N VAL A 97 -13.13 15.00 -4.73
CA VAL A 97 -14.35 14.22 -4.50
C VAL A 97 -14.23 13.49 -3.15
N PRO A 98 -15.36 13.04 -2.56
CA PRO A 98 -15.34 12.18 -1.38
C PRO A 98 -14.46 10.92 -1.58
N GLU A 99 -13.89 10.39 -0.50
CA GLU A 99 -12.97 9.24 -0.53
C GLU A 99 -13.48 8.06 -1.38
N ARG A 100 -14.78 7.72 -1.25
CA ARG A 100 -15.39 6.60 -1.99
C ARG A 100 -15.37 6.76 -3.52
N ASP A 101 -15.24 7.99 -4.01
CA ASP A 101 -15.26 8.35 -5.44
C ASP A 101 -13.83 8.65 -5.97
N GLN A 102 -12.80 8.56 -5.11
CA GLN A 102 -11.41 8.76 -5.48
C GLN A 102 -10.89 7.60 -6.31
N MET A 103 -10.02 7.92 -7.27
CA MET A 103 -9.36 6.91 -8.12
C MET A 103 -8.06 6.40 -7.49
N PHE A 104 -7.30 7.30 -6.81
CA PHE A 104 -5.99 6.99 -6.24
C PHE A 104 -6.08 5.87 -5.19
N GLY A 105 -5.42 4.76 -5.43
CA GLY A 105 -5.43 3.58 -4.55
C GLY A 105 -6.70 2.72 -4.63
N HIS A 106 -7.68 3.07 -5.49
CA HIS A 106 -8.97 2.38 -5.58
C HIS A 106 -9.16 1.58 -6.89
N LEU A 107 -8.20 1.63 -7.81
CA LEU A 107 -8.23 0.86 -9.07
C LEU A 107 -7.78 -0.58 -8.81
N ARG A 108 -8.72 -1.41 -8.42
CA ARG A 108 -8.51 -2.75 -7.90
C ARG A 108 -8.03 -3.75 -8.96
N ASP A 109 -8.35 -3.49 -10.23
CA ASP A 109 -7.95 -4.31 -11.38
C ASP A 109 -6.50 -4.05 -11.84
N LEU A 110 -5.81 -3.11 -11.18
CA LEU A 110 -4.40 -2.82 -11.42
C LEU A 110 -3.54 -3.36 -10.27
N HIS A 111 -2.38 -3.95 -10.60
CA HIS A 111 -1.41 -4.44 -9.60
C HIS A 111 -1.06 -3.36 -8.56
N GLY A 112 -0.74 -2.14 -9.01
CA GLY A 112 -0.42 -1.00 -8.15
C GLY A 112 -1.61 -0.17 -7.70
N ARG A 113 -2.86 -0.59 -7.95
CA ARG A 113 -4.11 0.10 -7.56
C ARG A 113 -4.20 1.57 -8.00
N GLY A 114 -3.41 2.01 -8.98
CA GLY A 114 -3.42 3.40 -9.43
C GLY A 114 -2.90 4.40 -8.39
N GLN A 115 -1.84 4.04 -7.61
CA GLN A 115 -1.24 4.90 -6.59
C GLN A 115 0.30 4.85 -6.63
N THR A 116 0.98 5.82 -6.00
CA THR A 116 2.44 5.93 -5.93
C THR A 116 3.01 5.73 -4.53
N MET A 117 2.18 5.52 -3.51
CA MET A 117 2.57 5.47 -2.11
C MET A 117 3.46 4.27 -1.80
N SER A 118 3.19 3.11 -2.43
CA SER A 118 4.05 1.92 -2.36
C SER A 118 4.53 1.51 -3.76
N PRO A 119 5.63 0.76 -3.90
CA PRO A 119 6.02 0.17 -5.17
C PRO A 119 4.96 -0.82 -5.65
N THR A 120 4.90 -1.04 -6.96
CA THR A 120 3.95 -1.99 -7.54
C THR A 120 4.39 -3.41 -7.24
N PHE A 121 3.53 -4.18 -6.58
CA PHE A 121 3.66 -5.62 -6.47
C PHE A 121 2.95 -6.28 -7.65
N VAL A 122 3.69 -7.08 -8.41
CA VAL A 122 3.16 -7.86 -9.53
C VAL A 122 2.97 -9.29 -9.06
N ALA A 123 1.73 -9.68 -8.81
CA ALA A 123 1.40 -11.04 -8.43
C ALA A 123 1.62 -11.98 -9.61
N THR A 124 2.36 -13.07 -9.40
CA THR A 124 2.65 -14.10 -10.40
C THR A 124 1.86 -15.38 -10.15
N GLU A 125 1.55 -15.65 -8.89
CA GLU A 125 0.76 -16.77 -8.46
C GLU A 125 -0.03 -16.37 -7.20
N ALA A 126 -1.26 -16.87 -7.06
CA ALA A 126 -2.04 -16.66 -5.85
C ALA A 126 -3.09 -17.76 -5.68
N ASP A 127 -3.29 -18.15 -4.43
CA ASP A 127 -4.41 -18.99 -4.01
C ASP A 127 -5.24 -18.26 -2.92
N ARG A 128 -6.03 -19.01 -2.18
CA ARG A 128 -6.87 -18.44 -1.12
C ARG A 128 -6.05 -17.82 0.00
N ASP A 129 -4.92 -18.44 0.36
CA ASP A 129 -4.17 -18.18 1.58
C ASP A 129 -2.74 -17.70 1.30
N ASN A 130 -2.33 -17.66 0.03
CA ASN A 130 -0.99 -17.29 -0.38
C ASN A 130 -1.00 -16.33 -1.56
N VAL A 131 0.06 -15.54 -1.68
CA VAL A 131 0.39 -14.76 -2.87
C VAL A 131 1.90 -14.74 -3.09
N TRP A 132 2.32 -14.99 -4.32
CA TRP A 132 3.71 -14.86 -4.78
C TRP A 132 3.78 -13.79 -5.87
N GLY A 133 4.91 -13.14 -5.97
CA GLY A 133 5.12 -12.15 -7.00
C GLY A 133 6.45 -11.45 -6.90
N THR A 134 6.55 -10.35 -7.63
CA THR A 134 7.76 -9.55 -7.71
C THR A 134 7.47 -8.09 -7.39
N VAL A 135 8.50 -7.40 -6.89
CA VAL A 135 8.50 -5.96 -6.66
C VAL A 135 9.84 -5.36 -7.03
N ARG A 136 9.82 -4.14 -7.56
CA ARG A 136 11.03 -3.33 -7.77
C ARG A 136 10.86 -2.00 -7.07
N PHE A 137 11.72 -1.71 -6.08
CA PHE A 137 11.79 -0.40 -5.46
C PHE A 137 12.62 0.53 -6.36
N GLY A 138 11.98 1.54 -6.94
CA GLY A 138 12.67 2.56 -7.72
C GLY A 138 13.50 3.51 -6.85
N ARG A 139 14.24 4.43 -7.48
CA ARG A 139 15.09 5.42 -6.79
C ARG A 139 14.29 6.33 -5.84
N TYR A 140 13.02 6.53 -6.06
CA TYR A 140 12.13 7.26 -5.16
C TYR A 140 12.12 6.68 -3.73
N PHE A 141 12.35 5.39 -3.59
CA PHE A 141 12.40 4.68 -2.31
C PHE A 141 13.83 4.55 -1.73
N LEU A 142 14.81 5.28 -2.26
CA LEU A 142 16.19 5.21 -1.80
C LEU A 142 16.34 5.76 -0.37
N GLY A 143 16.88 4.95 0.55
CA GLY A 143 17.23 5.34 1.90
C GLY A 143 18.68 5.81 2.04
N GLY A 144 19.59 5.25 1.24
CA GLY A 144 21.01 5.57 1.21
C GLY A 144 21.85 4.38 0.78
N ASN A 145 23.04 4.63 0.23
CA ASN A 145 24.03 3.62 -0.17
C ASN A 145 23.44 2.47 -1.03
N GLY A 146 22.48 2.78 -1.90
CA GLY A 146 21.84 1.77 -2.75
C GLY A 146 20.78 0.90 -2.05
N ALA A 147 20.48 1.16 -0.77
CA ALA A 147 19.47 0.46 0.00
C ALA A 147 18.10 1.15 -0.07
N VAL A 148 17.04 0.38 -0.05
CA VAL A 148 15.66 0.86 0.12
C VAL A 148 15.50 1.51 1.49
N HIS A 149 14.78 2.63 1.56
CA HIS A 149 14.42 3.28 2.81
C HIS A 149 13.64 2.32 3.72
N GLY A 150 14.07 2.19 4.98
CA GLY A 150 13.48 1.23 5.92
C GLY A 150 11.96 1.38 6.09
N GLY A 151 11.42 2.59 6.04
CA GLY A 151 9.99 2.83 6.13
C GLY A 151 9.19 2.40 4.89
N ALA A 152 9.82 2.26 3.72
CA ALA A 152 9.15 1.81 2.50
C ALA A 152 8.84 0.31 2.51
N ILE A 153 9.63 -0.49 3.24
CA ILE A 153 9.46 -1.95 3.32
C ILE A 153 8.20 -2.34 4.11
N PRO A 154 7.96 -1.85 5.35
CA PRO A 154 6.70 -2.13 6.04
C PRO A 154 5.49 -1.55 5.33
N LEU A 155 5.58 -0.37 4.71
CA LEU A 155 4.49 0.17 3.89
C LEU A 155 4.13 -0.77 2.73
N PHE A 156 5.13 -1.35 2.08
CA PHE A 156 4.95 -2.36 1.04
C PHE A 156 4.32 -3.66 1.59
N PHE A 157 4.80 -4.15 2.75
CA PHE A 157 4.21 -5.34 3.36
C PHE A 157 2.77 -5.12 3.82
N ASP A 158 2.43 -3.92 4.32
CA ASP A 158 1.05 -3.59 4.69
C ASP A 158 0.12 -3.65 3.47
N GLU A 159 0.55 -3.14 2.32
CA GLU A 159 -0.22 -3.22 1.07
C GLU A 159 -0.44 -4.68 0.63
N VAL A 160 0.61 -5.51 0.62
CA VAL A 160 0.52 -6.91 0.17
C VAL A 160 -0.32 -7.75 1.13
N LEU A 161 0.00 -7.68 2.44
CA LEU A 161 -0.68 -8.48 3.46
C LEU A 161 -2.10 -7.99 3.72
N GLY A 162 -2.33 -6.68 3.71
CA GLY A 162 -3.65 -6.08 3.84
C GLY A 162 -4.59 -6.51 2.72
N ARG A 163 -4.09 -6.55 1.49
CA ARG A 163 -4.85 -7.03 0.35
C ARG A 163 -5.11 -8.54 0.42
N LEU A 164 -4.11 -9.34 0.82
CA LEU A 164 -4.28 -10.79 1.02
C LEU A 164 -5.30 -11.07 2.15
N ALA A 165 -5.21 -10.35 3.27
CA ALA A 165 -6.14 -10.47 4.39
C ALA A 165 -7.59 -10.17 4.01
N ASN A 166 -7.80 -9.34 2.99
CA ASN A 166 -9.10 -8.89 2.50
C ASN A 166 -9.53 -9.56 1.17
N SER A 167 -8.85 -10.62 0.73
CA SER A 167 -9.12 -11.30 -0.53
C SER A 167 -10.03 -12.52 -0.39
N SER A 168 -10.38 -13.13 -1.52
CA SER A 168 -11.03 -14.46 -1.60
C SER A 168 -12.37 -14.56 -0.86
N GLY A 169 -13.17 -13.50 -0.93
CA GLY A 169 -14.49 -13.44 -0.27
C GLY A 169 -14.44 -13.18 1.23
N ARG A 170 -13.27 -12.85 1.77
CA ARG A 170 -13.16 -12.46 3.17
C ARG A 170 -13.74 -11.06 3.41
N ARG A 171 -14.32 -10.87 4.60
CA ARG A 171 -14.84 -9.56 5.02
C ARG A 171 -13.69 -8.61 5.36
N HIS A 172 -13.95 -7.31 5.25
CA HIS A 172 -12.94 -6.29 5.52
C HIS A 172 -12.32 -6.40 6.91
N SER A 173 -11.00 -6.23 6.95
CA SER A 173 -10.19 -6.14 8.16
C SER A 173 -9.26 -4.95 8.07
N ARG A 174 -8.82 -4.47 9.22
CA ARG A 174 -7.80 -3.42 9.36
C ARG A 174 -6.56 -3.97 10.03
N THR A 175 -5.42 -3.41 9.68
CA THR A 175 -4.14 -3.71 10.30
C THR A 175 -4.17 -3.26 11.76
N ALA A 176 -3.95 -4.19 12.68
CA ALA A 176 -3.84 -3.90 14.11
C ALA A 176 -2.38 -3.73 14.53
N TYR A 177 -1.49 -4.54 13.97
CA TYR A 177 -0.04 -4.32 14.01
C TYR A 177 0.64 -4.93 12.80
N LEU A 178 1.83 -4.44 12.51
CA LEU A 178 2.76 -4.98 11.52
C LEU A 178 4.17 -4.93 12.10
N ASN A 179 4.77 -6.09 12.35
CA ASN A 179 6.16 -6.22 12.75
C ASN A 179 7.00 -6.50 11.50
N THR A 180 8.13 -5.83 11.37
CA THR A 180 9.06 -6.02 10.25
C THR A 180 10.45 -6.27 10.77
N ASP A 181 11.05 -7.37 10.35
CA ASP A 181 12.42 -7.75 10.63
C ASP A 181 13.29 -7.53 9.40
N TYR A 182 14.34 -6.75 9.53
CA TYR A 182 15.34 -6.52 8.48
C TYR A 182 16.46 -7.52 8.64
N ARG A 183 16.60 -8.43 7.65
CA ARG A 183 17.60 -9.50 7.68
C ARG A 183 18.85 -9.16 6.89
N SER A 184 18.69 -8.42 5.79
CA SER A 184 19.78 -7.98 4.93
C SER A 184 19.41 -6.68 4.22
N VAL A 185 20.37 -6.08 3.54
CA VAL A 185 20.15 -4.89 2.71
C VAL A 185 19.17 -5.23 1.59
N THR A 186 18.10 -4.46 1.49
CA THR A 186 17.16 -4.50 0.37
C THR A 186 17.66 -3.56 -0.72
N PRO A 187 18.14 -4.04 -1.87
CA PRO A 187 18.72 -3.18 -2.90
C PRO A 187 17.64 -2.46 -3.70
N VAL A 188 17.92 -1.19 -4.08
CA VAL A 188 17.09 -0.39 -5.00
C VAL A 188 17.35 -0.79 -6.44
N GLY A 189 16.32 -0.79 -7.27
CA GLY A 189 16.43 -0.93 -8.73
C GLY A 189 16.59 -2.35 -9.26
N VAL A 190 16.47 -3.35 -8.38
CA VAL A 190 16.48 -4.78 -8.78
C VAL A 190 15.11 -5.41 -8.55
N ASP A 191 14.84 -6.50 -9.26
CA ASP A 191 13.64 -7.29 -9.04
C ASP A 191 13.83 -8.17 -7.81
N LEU A 192 12.89 -8.06 -6.88
CA LEU A 192 12.83 -8.81 -5.65
C LEU A 192 11.64 -9.75 -5.69
N THR A 193 11.78 -10.94 -5.12
CA THR A 193 10.68 -11.89 -4.98
C THR A 193 10.00 -11.72 -3.63
N VAL A 194 8.68 -11.93 -3.63
CA VAL A 194 7.83 -11.77 -2.45
C VAL A 194 6.92 -12.98 -2.32
N HIS A 195 6.79 -13.47 -1.10
CA HIS A 195 5.78 -14.45 -0.73
C HIS A 195 5.03 -13.92 0.49
N GLY A 196 3.70 -13.86 0.42
CA GLY A 196 2.81 -13.55 1.53
C GLY A 196 1.86 -14.72 1.79
N TRP A 197 1.60 -15.05 3.08
CA TRP A 197 0.74 -16.17 3.42
C TRP A 197 -0.01 -16.00 4.74
N PHE A 198 -1.13 -16.71 4.87
CA PHE A 198 -1.87 -16.85 6.12
C PHE A 198 -1.14 -17.80 7.07
N VAL A 199 -1.03 -17.40 8.34
CA VAL A 199 -0.59 -18.25 9.45
C VAL A 199 -1.79 -18.80 10.20
N SER A 200 -2.77 -17.95 10.51
CA SER A 200 -4.01 -18.36 11.17
C SER A 200 -5.17 -17.41 10.88
N GLU A 201 -6.39 -17.92 10.96
CA GLU A 201 -7.63 -17.14 10.93
C GLU A 201 -8.53 -17.65 12.04
N GLU A 202 -8.66 -16.90 13.14
CA GLU A 202 -9.43 -17.26 14.32
C GLU A 202 -10.39 -16.14 14.72
N GLY A 203 -11.69 -16.41 14.63
CA GLY A 203 -12.73 -15.44 14.91
C GLY A 203 -12.63 -14.21 14.01
N ARG A 204 -12.21 -13.07 14.58
CA ARG A 204 -11.98 -11.82 13.83
C ARG A 204 -10.51 -11.58 13.49
N LYS A 205 -9.59 -12.36 14.04
CA LYS A 205 -8.15 -12.16 13.94
C LYS A 205 -7.59 -12.98 12.79
N ARG A 206 -6.72 -12.37 12.00
CA ARG A 206 -5.98 -12.98 10.90
C ARG A 206 -4.51 -12.66 11.07
N VAL A 207 -3.69 -13.67 11.25
CA VAL A 207 -2.24 -13.52 11.31
C VAL A 207 -1.68 -13.92 9.96
N LEU A 208 -0.93 -13.01 9.35
CA LEU A 208 -0.28 -13.24 8.06
C LEU A 208 1.22 -12.93 8.17
N ARG A 209 2.00 -13.57 7.32
CA ARG A 209 3.43 -13.30 7.17
C ARG A 209 3.79 -13.01 5.72
N ALA A 210 4.90 -12.29 5.55
CA ALA A 210 5.51 -12.11 4.25
C ALA A 210 7.03 -12.15 4.35
N GLU A 211 7.65 -12.50 3.21
CA GLU A 211 9.09 -12.53 3.01
C GLU A 211 9.43 -11.79 1.71
N LEU A 212 10.49 -10.98 1.77
CA LEU A 212 11.07 -10.25 0.64
C LEU A 212 12.50 -10.74 0.41
N ARG A 213 12.82 -11.16 -0.82
CA ARG A 213 14.11 -11.71 -1.18
C ARG A 213 14.77 -11.03 -2.38
N SER A 214 16.11 -10.97 -2.33
CA SER A 214 16.98 -10.68 -3.47
C SER A 214 17.73 -11.96 -3.83
N GLY A 215 17.28 -12.69 -4.85
CA GLY A 215 17.75 -14.05 -5.13
C GLY A 215 17.54 -14.95 -3.91
N ASP A 216 18.60 -15.62 -3.45
CA ASP A 216 18.55 -16.52 -2.30
C ASP A 216 18.62 -15.81 -0.94
N VAL A 217 18.83 -14.49 -0.92
CA VAL A 217 19.03 -13.72 0.32
C VAL A 217 17.68 -13.15 0.79
N VAL A 218 17.27 -13.49 2.03
CA VAL A 218 16.15 -12.84 2.71
C VAL A 218 16.56 -11.42 3.07
N CYS A 219 15.85 -10.43 2.54
CA CYS A 219 16.09 -9.02 2.85
C CYS A 219 15.26 -8.57 4.05
N ALA A 220 13.98 -8.93 4.07
CA ALA A 220 13.07 -8.58 5.16
C ALA A 220 11.96 -9.61 5.30
N GLU A 221 11.41 -9.70 6.50
CA GLU A 221 10.24 -10.51 6.85
C GLU A 221 9.23 -9.64 7.58
N ALA A 222 7.95 -9.98 7.47
CA ALA A 222 6.91 -9.30 8.23
C ALA A 222 5.91 -10.28 8.82
N GLU A 223 5.35 -9.92 9.97
CA GLU A 223 4.16 -10.53 10.56
C GLU A 223 3.13 -9.45 10.86
N GLY A 224 1.93 -9.61 10.34
CA GLY A 224 0.81 -8.69 10.54
C GLY A 224 -0.39 -9.35 11.18
N LEU A 225 -1.02 -8.64 12.13
CA LEU A 225 -2.35 -8.97 12.64
C LEU A 225 -3.37 -8.05 11.99
N PHE A 226 -4.33 -8.65 11.32
CA PHE A 226 -5.49 -7.98 10.72
C PHE A 226 -6.74 -8.37 11.48
N VAL A 227 -7.57 -7.39 11.83
CA VAL A 227 -8.80 -7.63 12.60
C VAL A 227 -10.00 -7.26 11.77
N ARG A 228 -10.90 -8.25 11.55
CA ARG A 228 -12.16 -8.03 10.84
C ARG A 228 -12.98 -6.94 11.55
N LEU A 229 -13.47 -5.99 10.77
CA LEU A 229 -14.32 -4.92 11.27
C LEU A 229 -15.69 -5.47 11.75
N ASN A 230 -16.24 -4.84 12.77
CA ASN A 230 -17.63 -5.03 13.13
C ASN A 230 -18.51 -4.20 12.18
N PRO A 231 -19.81 -4.54 12.03
CA PRO A 231 -20.75 -3.69 11.31
C PRO A 231 -20.72 -2.26 11.84
N GLY A 232 -20.63 -1.26 10.94
CA GLY A 232 -20.60 0.16 11.27
C GLY A 232 -19.24 0.71 11.78
N GLN A 233 -18.16 -0.09 11.79
CA GLN A 233 -16.81 0.42 12.00
C GLN A 233 -16.23 0.97 10.70
N PRO A 234 -15.46 2.09 10.74
CA PRO A 234 -14.79 2.68 9.57
C PRO A 234 -13.61 1.87 9.08
#